data_721892a9d076f4df163715bc834dd6cf
#
_entry.id   721892a9d076f4df163715bc834dd6cf
#
_cell.length_a   1.000
_cell.length_b   1.000
_cell.length_c   1.000
_cell.angle_alpha   90.00
_cell.angle_beta   90.00
_cell.angle_gamma   90.00
#
_symmetry.space_group_name_H-M   'P 1'
#
loop_
_entity.id
_entity.type
_entity.pdbx_description
1 polymer ?
#
loop_
_entity_poly.entity_id
_entity_poly.type
_entity_poly.pdbx_seq_one_letter_code
_entity_poly.pdbx_strand_id
1 'polypeptide(L)'
;MKRFRLIAVAALLTVTAAVAAPATHPLPSFVGLAIADKHRPEEDRALDEQRKPAVVLGYTGIKPGDVVVDLMPGKGYYTRLFSRMVGSKGKVYALQPAEMDKIAPKGLESVRSFAGKEGYANVSVLVEPVNELKLPEPVDVIWTSQNYHDLHDPFMGTPDMAKLDKRLFDALKPGGILIVLDHAAADGTGITKTNDLHRIDPAAVKSELTAVGFQFDGESDALRNPADDHTKGIRDPSIKGNTDRFIYKFRKP
;
A
#
# COMPACT_ATOMS: atom_id res chain seq x y z
N MET A 1 70.08 23.89 34.40
CA MET A 1 68.65 23.58 34.60
C MET A 1 68.07 23.26 33.27
N LYS A 2 67.89 21.95 32.92
CA LYS A 2 67.33 21.50 31.64
C LYS A 2 65.81 21.22 31.86
N ARG A 3 64.92 21.96 31.12
CA ARG A 3 63.45 21.77 31.17
C ARG A 3 63.06 20.70 30.14
N PHE A 4 62.57 19.56 30.61
CA PHE A 4 61.93 18.53 29.78
C PHE A 4 60.49 18.97 29.48
N ARG A 5 60.17 19.05 28.19
CA ARG A 5 58.74 19.21 27.73
C ARG A 5 58.21 17.82 27.47
N LEU A 6 57.16 17.45 28.22
CA LEU A 6 56.33 16.29 27.90
C LEU A 6 55.40 16.66 26.75
N ILE A 7 55.47 15.90 25.68
CA ILE A 7 54.46 15.94 24.59
C ILE A 7 53.45 14.84 24.90
N ALA A 8 52.21 15.24 25.18
CA ALA A 8 51.12 14.30 25.31
C ALA A 8 50.54 14.00 23.91
N VAL A 9 50.61 12.76 23.47
CA VAL A 9 50.00 12.26 22.26
C VAL A 9 48.60 11.82 22.62
N ALA A 10 47.56 12.55 22.16
CA ALA A 10 46.16 12.14 22.27
C ALA A 10 45.83 11.17 21.13
N ALA A 11 45.58 9.91 21.48
CA ALA A 11 45.08 8.92 20.54
C ALA A 11 43.59 9.13 20.31
N LEU A 12 43.18 9.52 19.09
CA LEU A 12 41.79 9.64 18.67
C LEU A 12 41.29 8.24 18.30
N LEU A 13 40.44 7.65 19.15
CA LEU A 13 39.73 6.41 18.85
C LEU A 13 38.53 6.76 17.96
N THR A 14 38.61 6.46 16.67
CA THR A 14 37.46 6.51 15.74
C THR A 14 36.62 5.25 15.94
N VAL A 15 35.44 5.41 16.53
CA VAL A 15 34.41 4.36 16.58
C VAL A 15 33.67 4.36 15.24
N THR A 16 33.99 3.41 14.37
CA THR A 16 33.19 3.14 13.17
C THR A 16 31.97 2.34 13.59
N ALA A 17 30.80 3.00 13.59
CA ALA A 17 29.53 2.31 13.71
C ALA A 17 29.29 1.47 12.44
N ALA A 18 29.33 0.16 12.57
CA ALA A 18 28.92 -0.74 11.51
C ALA A 18 27.39 -0.62 11.32
N VAL A 19 26.94 -0.04 10.22
CA VAL A 19 25.55 -0.09 9.83
C VAL A 19 25.25 -1.54 9.41
N ALA A 20 24.49 -2.25 10.25
CA ALA A 20 24.06 -3.60 9.92
C ALA A 20 23.17 -3.54 8.66
N ALA A 21 23.55 -4.30 7.64
CA ALA A 21 22.69 -4.47 6.46
C ALA A 21 21.33 -5.05 6.91
N PRO A 22 20.21 -4.61 6.33
CA PRO A 22 18.90 -5.15 6.68
C PRO A 22 18.90 -6.66 6.42
N ALA A 23 18.43 -7.42 7.40
CA ALA A 23 18.31 -8.87 7.29
C ALA A 23 17.35 -9.20 6.14
N THR A 24 17.84 -9.80 5.08
CA THR A 24 17.02 -10.29 3.97
C THR A 24 16.32 -11.56 4.45
N HIS A 25 15.09 -11.43 4.95
CA HIS A 25 14.26 -12.61 5.19
C HIS A 25 13.91 -13.24 3.83
N PRO A 26 14.03 -14.57 3.69
CA PRO A 26 13.65 -15.22 2.44
C PRO A 26 12.17 -14.96 2.16
N LEU A 27 11.86 -14.67 0.88
CA LEU A 27 10.47 -14.44 0.44
C LEU A 27 9.62 -15.67 0.77
N PRO A 28 8.47 -15.53 1.45
CA PRO A 28 7.59 -16.66 1.73
C PRO A 28 7.19 -17.39 0.43
N SER A 29 7.24 -18.70 0.42
CA SER A 29 7.02 -19.51 -0.79
C SER A 29 5.66 -19.23 -1.45
N PHE A 30 4.61 -18.98 -0.67
CA PHE A 30 3.28 -18.66 -1.19
C PHE A 30 3.23 -17.32 -1.95
N VAL A 31 4.08 -16.35 -1.61
CA VAL A 31 4.22 -15.09 -2.35
C VAL A 31 4.88 -15.36 -3.71
N GLY A 32 5.97 -16.14 -3.74
CA GLY A 32 6.61 -16.54 -4.98
C GLY A 32 5.67 -17.31 -5.91
N LEU A 33 4.87 -18.23 -5.35
CA LEU A 33 3.85 -18.98 -6.10
C LEU A 33 2.74 -18.07 -6.65
N ALA A 34 2.33 -17.05 -5.90
CA ALA A 34 1.33 -16.08 -6.36
C ALA A 34 1.85 -15.25 -7.55
N ILE A 35 3.12 -14.82 -7.50
CA ILE A 35 3.74 -14.04 -8.57
C ILE A 35 3.91 -14.91 -9.83
N ALA A 36 4.31 -16.16 -9.68
CA ALA A 36 4.53 -17.10 -10.77
C ALA A 36 3.24 -17.75 -11.33
N ASP A 37 2.06 -17.39 -10.79
CA ASP A 37 0.81 -18.01 -11.22
C ASP A 37 0.54 -17.79 -12.71
N LYS A 38 0.38 -18.90 -13.42
CA LYS A 38 0.11 -18.92 -14.88
C LYS A 38 -1.23 -18.28 -15.26
N HIS A 39 -2.18 -18.16 -14.31
CA HIS A 39 -3.48 -17.54 -14.57
C HIS A 39 -3.42 -16.01 -14.52
N ARG A 40 -2.31 -15.42 -14.08
CA ARG A 40 -2.11 -13.97 -14.18
C ARG A 40 -1.98 -13.58 -15.64
N PRO A 41 -2.75 -12.58 -16.12
CA PRO A 41 -2.65 -12.09 -17.48
C PRO A 41 -1.28 -11.45 -17.75
N GLU A 42 -0.89 -11.39 -19.02
CA GLU A 42 0.41 -10.82 -19.40
C GLU A 42 0.54 -9.36 -19.09
N GLU A 43 -0.54 -8.60 -19.21
CA GLU A 43 -0.59 -7.19 -18.82
C GLU A 43 -0.31 -6.96 -17.32
N ASP A 44 -0.67 -7.90 -16.45
CA ASP A 44 -0.28 -7.84 -15.03
C ASP A 44 1.21 -8.11 -14.87
N ARG A 45 1.75 -9.14 -15.55
CA ARG A 45 3.16 -9.47 -15.48
C ARG A 45 4.06 -8.36 -16.03
N ALA A 46 3.60 -7.65 -17.05
CA ALA A 46 4.29 -6.48 -17.59
C ALA A 46 4.45 -5.34 -16.59
N LEU A 47 3.62 -5.30 -15.54
CA LEU A 47 3.71 -4.32 -14.46
C LEU A 47 4.64 -4.76 -13.31
N ASP A 48 5.11 -6.00 -13.29
CA ASP A 48 5.87 -6.54 -12.15
C ASP A 48 7.20 -5.80 -11.91
N GLU A 49 7.90 -5.41 -12.97
CA GLU A 49 9.12 -4.62 -12.84
C GLU A 49 8.87 -3.30 -12.09
N GLN A 50 7.81 -2.61 -12.45
CA GLN A 50 7.43 -1.31 -11.90
C GLN A 50 6.82 -1.41 -10.49
N ARG A 51 6.07 -2.51 -10.21
CA ARG A 51 5.34 -2.72 -8.95
C ARG A 51 6.12 -3.53 -7.92
N LYS A 52 7.22 -4.17 -8.32
CA LYS A 52 8.12 -4.96 -7.47
C LYS A 52 7.37 -5.91 -6.51
N PRO A 53 6.46 -6.77 -7.01
CA PRO A 53 5.51 -7.52 -6.18
C PRO A 53 6.20 -8.40 -5.14
N ALA A 54 7.38 -8.93 -5.38
CA ALA A 54 8.10 -9.75 -4.41
C ALA A 54 8.40 -8.98 -3.12
N VAL A 55 8.95 -7.77 -3.24
CA VAL A 55 9.30 -6.95 -2.07
C VAL A 55 8.04 -6.38 -1.41
N VAL A 56 7.11 -5.85 -2.22
CA VAL A 56 5.87 -5.25 -1.73
C VAL A 56 5.02 -6.27 -0.98
N LEU A 57 4.76 -7.44 -1.56
CA LEU A 57 3.93 -8.47 -0.93
C LEU A 57 4.62 -9.13 0.27
N GLY A 58 5.95 -9.27 0.22
CA GLY A 58 6.73 -9.76 1.37
C GLY A 58 6.60 -8.85 2.59
N TYR A 59 6.37 -7.54 2.38
CA TYR A 59 6.17 -6.57 3.45
C TYR A 59 4.76 -6.60 4.04
N THR A 60 3.74 -7.05 3.29
CA THR A 60 2.33 -6.95 3.71
C THR A 60 2.01 -7.71 5.00
N GLY A 61 2.65 -8.86 5.21
CA GLY A 61 2.31 -9.76 6.31
C GLY A 61 1.06 -10.60 6.08
N ILE A 62 0.46 -10.55 4.88
CA ILE A 62 -0.65 -11.43 4.46
C ILE A 62 -0.22 -12.90 4.54
N LYS A 63 -1.10 -13.77 5.02
CA LYS A 63 -0.85 -15.20 5.22
C LYS A 63 -1.91 -16.05 4.54
N PRO A 64 -1.61 -17.32 4.25
CA PRO A 64 -2.64 -18.28 3.84
C PRO A 64 -3.77 -18.36 4.86
N GLY A 65 -5.00 -18.27 4.38
CA GLY A 65 -6.22 -18.27 5.20
C GLY A 65 -6.76 -16.90 5.62
N ASP A 66 -6.00 -15.82 5.40
CA ASP A 66 -6.46 -14.47 5.74
C ASP A 66 -7.66 -14.04 4.88
N VAL A 67 -8.46 -13.14 5.45
CA VAL A 67 -9.50 -12.37 4.76
C VAL A 67 -8.93 -11.00 4.41
N VAL A 68 -8.79 -10.72 3.14
CA VAL A 68 -8.14 -9.50 2.61
C VAL A 68 -9.15 -8.64 1.86
N VAL A 69 -9.11 -7.34 2.09
CA VAL A 69 -9.81 -6.34 1.27
C VAL A 69 -8.80 -5.66 0.34
N ASP A 70 -9.08 -5.67 -0.95
CA ASP A 70 -8.43 -4.84 -1.95
C ASP A 70 -9.35 -3.64 -2.24
N LEU A 71 -9.09 -2.53 -1.55
CA LEU A 71 -9.88 -1.31 -1.66
C LEU A 71 -9.47 -0.55 -2.92
N MET A 72 -10.43 -0.32 -3.80
CA MET A 72 -10.26 0.25 -5.14
C MET A 72 -9.28 -0.58 -6.00
N PRO A 73 -9.67 -1.83 -6.34
CA PRO A 73 -8.76 -2.84 -6.93
C PRO A 73 -8.27 -2.51 -8.34
N GLY A 74 -8.83 -1.48 -8.99
CA GLY A 74 -8.58 -1.17 -10.38
C GLY A 74 -8.89 -2.39 -11.26
N LYS A 75 -7.95 -2.81 -12.11
CA LYS A 75 -8.11 -4.01 -12.95
C LYS A 75 -7.81 -5.34 -12.24
N GLY A 76 -7.56 -5.32 -10.93
CA GLY A 76 -7.38 -6.51 -10.11
C GLY A 76 -5.96 -7.09 -10.07
N TYR A 77 -4.93 -6.29 -10.32
CA TYR A 77 -3.54 -6.74 -10.23
C TYR A 77 -3.23 -7.35 -8.87
N TYR A 78 -3.47 -6.60 -7.78
CA TYR A 78 -3.24 -7.11 -6.42
C TYR A 78 -4.31 -8.11 -6.00
N THR A 79 -5.55 -7.96 -6.42
CA THR A 79 -6.64 -8.91 -6.16
C THR A 79 -6.25 -10.34 -6.57
N ARG A 80 -5.66 -10.52 -7.77
CA ARG A 80 -5.21 -11.84 -8.25
C ARG A 80 -4.07 -12.39 -7.40
N LEU A 81 -3.10 -11.55 -7.04
CA LEU A 81 -1.98 -11.94 -6.18
C LEU A 81 -2.47 -12.34 -4.79
N PHE A 82 -3.33 -11.54 -4.16
CA PHE A 82 -3.90 -11.85 -2.85
C PHE A 82 -4.71 -13.14 -2.88
N SER A 83 -5.54 -13.35 -3.90
CA SER A 83 -6.31 -14.59 -4.05
C SER A 83 -5.42 -15.84 -3.97
N ARG A 84 -4.26 -15.80 -4.62
CA ARG A 84 -3.30 -16.92 -4.59
C ARG A 84 -2.55 -17.02 -3.28
N MET A 85 -2.21 -15.88 -2.66
CA MET A 85 -1.51 -15.84 -1.37
C MET A 85 -2.36 -16.42 -0.25
N VAL A 86 -3.63 -16.03 -0.16
CA VAL A 86 -4.51 -16.49 0.91
C VAL A 86 -5.03 -17.91 0.67
N GLY A 87 -5.06 -18.37 -0.58
CA GLY A 87 -5.47 -19.72 -0.96
C GLY A 87 -6.95 -20.01 -0.71
N SER A 88 -7.35 -21.30 -0.82
CA SER A 88 -8.75 -21.71 -0.77
C SER A 88 -9.45 -21.56 0.60
N LYS A 89 -8.68 -21.37 1.67
CA LYS A 89 -9.21 -21.13 3.02
C LYS A 89 -9.36 -19.65 3.35
N GLY A 90 -8.70 -18.76 2.58
CA GLY A 90 -8.80 -17.32 2.70
C GLY A 90 -9.83 -16.74 1.74
N LYS A 91 -10.07 -15.43 1.86
CA LYS A 91 -10.99 -14.68 1.00
C LYS A 91 -10.38 -13.36 0.56
N VAL A 92 -10.79 -12.87 -0.60
CA VAL A 92 -10.45 -11.53 -1.08
C VAL A 92 -11.73 -10.80 -1.44
N TYR A 93 -11.95 -9.67 -0.81
CA TYR A 93 -13.01 -8.74 -1.16
C TYR A 93 -12.42 -7.61 -2.00
N ALA A 94 -12.76 -7.57 -3.28
CA ALA A 94 -12.47 -6.45 -4.16
C ALA A 94 -13.54 -5.38 -3.94
N LEU A 95 -13.25 -4.41 -3.06
CA LEU A 95 -14.21 -3.40 -2.62
C LEU A 95 -14.02 -2.11 -3.42
N GLN A 96 -15.06 -1.69 -4.10
CA GLN A 96 -15.08 -0.47 -4.90
C GLN A 96 -16.11 0.51 -4.33
N PRO A 97 -15.74 1.78 -4.04
CA PRO A 97 -16.71 2.83 -3.82
C PRO A 97 -17.63 2.99 -5.03
N ALA A 98 -18.94 3.11 -4.78
CA ALA A 98 -19.94 3.25 -5.84
C ALA A 98 -19.71 4.52 -6.69
N GLU A 99 -19.14 5.56 -6.10
CA GLU A 99 -18.75 6.80 -6.76
C GLU A 99 -17.66 6.54 -7.82
N MET A 100 -16.63 5.78 -7.46
CA MET A 100 -15.56 5.38 -8.38
C MET A 100 -16.08 4.44 -9.48
N ASP A 101 -16.99 3.50 -9.18
CA ASP A 101 -17.56 2.59 -10.16
C ASP A 101 -18.34 3.34 -11.25
N LYS A 102 -18.99 4.47 -10.90
CA LYS A 102 -19.70 5.32 -11.88
C LYS A 102 -18.77 6.01 -12.87
N ILE A 103 -17.58 6.45 -12.43
CA ILE A 103 -16.66 7.21 -13.29
C ILE A 103 -15.64 6.32 -13.99
N ALA A 104 -15.26 5.18 -13.41
CA ALA A 104 -14.25 4.26 -13.93
C ALA A 104 -14.67 2.79 -13.89
N PRO A 105 -15.83 2.41 -14.48
CA PRO A 105 -16.40 1.06 -14.37
C PRO A 105 -15.51 -0.03 -14.97
N LYS A 106 -14.71 0.29 -15.99
CA LYS A 106 -13.86 -0.69 -16.69
C LYS A 106 -12.85 -1.39 -15.81
N GLY A 107 -12.38 -0.74 -14.72
CA GLY A 107 -11.50 -1.36 -13.75
C GLY A 107 -12.19 -2.53 -13.05
N LEU A 108 -13.33 -2.26 -12.46
CA LEU A 108 -14.07 -3.27 -11.71
C LEU A 108 -14.70 -4.36 -12.63
N GLU A 109 -15.05 -4.02 -13.87
CA GLU A 109 -15.47 -5.01 -14.87
C GLU A 109 -14.40 -6.07 -15.10
N SER A 110 -13.11 -5.66 -15.15
CA SER A 110 -11.99 -6.61 -15.21
C SER A 110 -12.01 -7.57 -14.02
N VAL A 111 -12.22 -7.07 -12.80
CA VAL A 111 -12.31 -7.93 -11.61
C VAL A 111 -13.54 -8.85 -11.67
N ARG A 112 -14.71 -8.34 -12.04
CA ARG A 112 -15.94 -9.13 -12.22
C ARG A 112 -15.76 -10.25 -13.25
N SER A 113 -14.89 -10.06 -14.23
CA SER A 113 -14.63 -11.05 -15.28
C SER A 113 -13.99 -12.33 -14.76
N PHE A 114 -13.27 -12.30 -13.63
CA PHE A 114 -12.59 -13.46 -13.06
C PHE A 114 -13.06 -13.84 -11.64
N ALA A 115 -13.62 -12.91 -10.87
CA ALA A 115 -14.07 -13.16 -9.50
C ALA A 115 -15.08 -14.32 -9.43
N GLY A 116 -14.90 -15.20 -8.46
CA GLY A 116 -15.74 -16.40 -8.27
C GLY A 116 -15.53 -17.52 -9.28
N LYS A 117 -14.68 -17.34 -10.29
CA LYS A 117 -14.38 -18.36 -11.32
C LYS A 117 -13.22 -19.25 -10.92
N GLU A 118 -12.96 -20.28 -11.75
CA GLU A 118 -11.82 -21.17 -11.57
C GLU A 118 -10.51 -20.39 -11.43
N GLY A 119 -9.71 -20.76 -10.44
CA GLY A 119 -8.47 -20.06 -10.06
C GLY A 119 -8.68 -18.86 -9.12
N TYR A 120 -9.91 -18.29 -9.04
CA TYR A 120 -10.24 -17.12 -8.23
C TYR A 120 -11.59 -17.29 -7.48
N ALA A 121 -11.94 -18.52 -7.11
CA ALA A 121 -13.20 -18.86 -6.43
C ALA A 121 -13.36 -18.16 -5.07
N ASN A 122 -12.26 -17.73 -4.45
CA ASN A 122 -12.21 -17.03 -3.18
C ASN A 122 -12.27 -15.49 -3.31
N VAL A 123 -12.51 -14.96 -4.52
CA VAL A 123 -12.65 -13.53 -4.78
C VAL A 123 -14.12 -13.15 -4.88
N SER A 124 -14.53 -12.13 -4.16
CA SER A 124 -15.86 -11.52 -4.25
C SER A 124 -15.75 -10.02 -4.52
N VAL A 125 -16.64 -9.49 -5.35
CA VAL A 125 -16.72 -8.05 -5.64
C VAL A 125 -17.79 -7.42 -4.77
N LEU A 126 -17.44 -6.32 -4.12
CA LEU A 126 -18.35 -5.48 -3.34
C LEU A 126 -18.37 -4.07 -3.93
N VAL A 127 -19.56 -3.47 -3.99
CA VAL A 127 -19.73 -2.06 -4.39
C VAL A 127 -20.61 -1.41 -3.34
N GLU A 128 -20.05 -0.42 -2.64
CA GLU A 128 -20.70 0.25 -1.52
C GLU A 128 -20.52 1.77 -1.66
N PRO A 129 -21.49 2.60 -1.25
CA PRO A 129 -21.26 4.05 -1.19
C PRO A 129 -20.05 4.36 -0.30
N VAL A 130 -19.21 5.33 -0.70
CA VAL A 130 -17.97 5.65 0.02
C VAL A 130 -18.20 5.94 1.51
N ASN A 131 -19.28 6.65 1.83
CA ASN A 131 -19.64 6.96 3.22
C ASN A 131 -20.27 5.80 3.99
N GLU A 132 -20.56 4.67 3.35
CA GLU A 132 -21.29 3.54 3.91
C GLU A 132 -20.57 2.20 3.72
N LEU A 133 -19.27 2.22 3.41
CA LEU A 133 -18.48 1.01 3.18
C LEU A 133 -18.73 -0.02 4.27
N LYS A 134 -19.17 -1.21 3.85
CA LYS A 134 -19.45 -2.35 4.73
C LYS A 134 -18.77 -3.59 4.20
N LEU A 135 -18.31 -4.41 5.14
CA LEU A 135 -17.76 -5.73 4.85
C LEU A 135 -18.65 -6.80 5.46
N PRO A 136 -18.78 -7.98 4.82
CA PRO A 136 -19.62 -9.08 5.32
C PRO A 136 -19.13 -9.66 6.64
N GLU A 137 -17.86 -9.52 6.96
CA GLU A 137 -17.20 -10.06 8.14
C GLU A 137 -15.98 -9.21 8.53
N PRO A 138 -15.48 -9.30 9.77
CA PRO A 138 -14.20 -8.69 10.14
C PRO A 138 -13.05 -9.30 9.34
N VAL A 139 -12.10 -8.45 8.91
CA VAL A 139 -11.01 -8.83 8.00
C VAL A 139 -9.65 -8.75 8.66
N ASP A 140 -8.68 -9.48 8.13
CA ASP A 140 -7.31 -9.50 8.63
C ASP A 140 -6.48 -8.35 8.05
N VAL A 141 -6.70 -8.04 6.76
CA VAL A 141 -5.93 -7.02 6.05
C VAL A 141 -6.84 -6.18 5.16
N ILE A 142 -6.64 -4.86 5.20
CA ILE A 142 -7.13 -3.94 4.19
C ILE A 142 -5.92 -3.40 3.43
N TRP A 143 -5.98 -3.43 2.12
CA TRP A 143 -4.98 -2.93 1.20
C TRP A 143 -5.59 -1.87 0.29
N THR A 144 -4.88 -0.76 0.10
CA THR A 144 -5.18 0.23 -0.94
C THR A 144 -3.89 0.63 -1.68
N SER A 145 -3.98 0.82 -2.99
CA SER A 145 -2.80 1.05 -3.82
C SER A 145 -3.01 2.10 -4.88
N GLN A 146 -2.32 3.22 -4.71
CA GLN A 146 -2.27 4.33 -5.65
C GLN A 146 -3.64 4.98 -5.87
N ASN A 147 -4.45 5.04 -4.81
CA ASN A 147 -5.81 5.57 -4.87
C ASN A 147 -6.39 6.02 -3.50
N TYR A 148 -5.61 6.01 -2.41
CA TYR A 148 -6.07 6.62 -1.16
C TYR A 148 -6.24 8.14 -1.32
N HIS A 149 -5.38 8.78 -2.11
CA HIS A 149 -5.51 10.19 -2.48
C HIS A 149 -6.85 10.49 -3.17
N ASP A 150 -7.36 9.58 -4.01
CA ASP A 150 -8.64 9.74 -4.71
C ASP A 150 -9.83 9.89 -3.75
N LEU A 151 -9.74 9.35 -2.52
CA LEU A 151 -10.79 9.49 -1.50
C LEU A 151 -11.01 10.94 -1.06
N HIS A 152 -10.01 11.81 -1.25
CA HIS A 152 -10.09 13.25 -0.97
C HIS A 152 -10.63 14.07 -2.14
N ASP A 153 -10.80 13.47 -3.31
CA ASP A 153 -11.14 14.21 -4.52
C ASP A 153 -12.64 14.47 -4.64
N PRO A 154 -13.04 15.60 -5.25
CA PRO A 154 -14.45 15.99 -5.37
C PRO A 154 -15.35 14.94 -6.04
N PHE A 155 -14.81 14.13 -6.95
CA PHE A 155 -15.59 13.09 -7.63
C PHE A 155 -16.04 11.95 -6.71
N MET A 156 -15.40 11.80 -5.55
CA MET A 156 -15.82 10.85 -4.51
C MET A 156 -16.97 11.38 -3.64
N GLY A 157 -17.50 12.59 -3.93
CA GLY A 157 -18.61 13.18 -3.18
C GLY A 157 -18.18 13.77 -1.82
N THR A 158 -16.92 14.15 -1.67
CA THR A 158 -16.36 14.76 -0.45
C THR A 158 -16.69 13.97 0.83
N PRO A 159 -16.21 12.73 0.96
CA PRO A 159 -16.47 11.91 2.12
C PRO A 159 -15.88 12.55 3.39
N ASP A 160 -16.53 12.30 4.52
CA ASP A 160 -15.96 12.57 5.83
C ASP A 160 -14.85 11.55 6.11
N MET A 161 -13.59 11.94 5.85
CA MET A 161 -12.44 11.04 5.96
C MET A 161 -12.29 10.44 7.34
N ALA A 162 -12.57 11.19 8.40
CA ALA A 162 -12.50 10.66 9.76
C ALA A 162 -13.51 9.52 9.98
N LYS A 163 -14.71 9.62 9.41
CA LYS A 163 -15.70 8.54 9.47
C LYS A 163 -15.32 7.38 8.56
N LEU A 164 -14.80 7.65 7.38
CA LEU A 164 -14.35 6.61 6.45
C LEU A 164 -13.22 5.79 7.06
N ASP A 165 -12.16 6.44 7.54
CA ASP A 165 -11.02 5.78 8.16
C ASP A 165 -11.43 5.02 9.43
N LYS A 166 -12.38 5.57 10.21
CA LYS A 166 -12.95 4.87 11.36
C LYS A 166 -13.69 3.59 10.93
N ARG A 167 -14.42 3.59 9.80
CA ARG A 167 -15.05 2.38 9.26
C ARG A 167 -14.02 1.34 8.85
N LEU A 168 -12.93 1.76 8.19
CA LEU A 168 -11.82 0.85 7.85
C LEU A 168 -11.19 0.25 9.12
N PHE A 169 -10.99 1.08 10.15
CA PHE A 169 -10.50 0.62 11.45
C PHE A 169 -11.46 -0.40 12.08
N ASP A 170 -12.76 -0.11 12.10
CA ASP A 170 -13.75 -0.99 12.73
C ASP A 170 -13.90 -2.32 11.99
N ALA A 171 -13.75 -2.32 10.68
CA ALA A 171 -13.82 -3.51 9.84
C ALA A 171 -12.66 -4.50 10.07
N LEU A 172 -11.54 -4.04 10.59
CA LEU A 172 -10.41 -4.92 10.91
C LEU A 172 -10.63 -5.69 12.22
N LYS A 173 -10.15 -6.94 12.24
CA LYS A 173 -9.98 -7.71 13.49
C LYS A 173 -8.97 -7.01 14.42
N PRO A 174 -9.02 -7.24 15.75
CA PRO A 174 -7.91 -6.87 16.63
C PRO A 174 -6.58 -7.43 16.10
N GLY A 175 -5.53 -6.62 16.06
CA GLY A 175 -4.24 -6.95 15.44
C GLY A 175 -4.21 -6.91 13.91
N GLY A 176 -5.35 -6.66 13.25
CA GLY A 176 -5.46 -6.54 11.80
C GLY A 176 -4.69 -5.32 11.26
N ILE A 177 -4.38 -5.31 9.98
CA ILE A 177 -3.51 -4.31 9.37
C ILE A 177 -4.19 -3.61 8.19
N LEU A 178 -3.93 -2.29 8.10
CA LEU A 178 -4.20 -1.48 6.92
C LEU A 178 -2.87 -1.13 6.26
N ILE A 179 -2.78 -1.33 4.94
CA ILE A 179 -1.62 -0.92 4.15
C ILE A 179 -2.07 0.11 3.12
N VAL A 180 -1.38 1.25 3.13
CA VAL A 180 -1.55 2.31 2.15
C VAL A 180 -0.27 2.42 1.33
N LEU A 181 -0.37 2.09 0.04
CA LEU A 181 0.64 2.37 -0.97
C LEU A 181 0.12 3.53 -1.79
N ASP A 182 0.81 4.67 -1.83
CA ASP A 182 0.34 5.78 -2.66
C ASP A 182 1.48 6.64 -3.22
N HIS A 183 1.14 7.52 -4.16
CA HIS A 183 2.04 8.48 -4.77
C HIS A 183 2.34 9.61 -3.79
N ALA A 184 3.62 9.81 -3.49
CA ALA A 184 4.04 10.86 -2.58
C ALA A 184 3.89 12.24 -3.22
N ALA A 185 3.27 13.16 -2.49
CA ALA A 185 3.38 14.61 -2.73
C ALA A 185 4.58 15.18 -1.95
N ALA A 186 4.93 16.41 -2.21
CA ALA A 186 5.95 17.12 -1.44
C ALA A 186 5.50 17.31 0.03
N ASP A 187 6.46 17.24 0.94
CA ASP A 187 6.22 17.41 2.37
C ASP A 187 5.50 18.73 2.67
N GLY A 188 4.55 18.69 3.59
CA GLY A 188 3.76 19.83 4.02
C GLY A 188 2.63 20.25 3.08
N THR A 189 2.42 19.53 1.97
CA THR A 189 1.32 19.83 1.04
C THR A 189 -0.04 19.26 1.51
N GLY A 190 -0.02 18.32 2.46
CA GLY A 190 -1.23 17.67 2.95
C GLY A 190 -2.03 17.00 1.83
N ILE A 191 -3.30 17.38 1.69
CA ILE A 191 -4.19 16.86 0.65
C ILE A 191 -4.34 17.78 -0.56
N THR A 192 -3.59 18.89 -0.63
CA THR A 192 -3.81 19.93 -1.68
C THR A 192 -3.39 19.47 -3.08
N LYS A 193 -2.71 18.32 -3.21
CA LYS A 193 -2.21 17.77 -4.47
C LYS A 193 -2.94 16.50 -4.95
N THR A 194 -4.01 16.11 -4.28
CA THR A 194 -4.74 14.90 -4.64
C THR A 194 -5.40 15.01 -6.00
N ASN A 195 -6.18 16.05 -6.22
CA ASN A 195 -6.99 16.22 -7.42
C ASN A 195 -6.19 16.66 -8.67
N ASP A 196 -5.15 17.49 -8.50
CA ASP A 196 -4.39 18.03 -9.64
C ASP A 196 -3.21 17.14 -10.06
N LEU A 197 -2.46 16.60 -9.09
CA LEU A 197 -1.30 15.77 -9.35
C LEU A 197 -1.53 14.27 -9.10
N HIS A 198 -2.65 13.87 -8.50
CA HIS A 198 -2.93 12.53 -8.00
C HIS A 198 -1.81 12.05 -7.03
N ARG A 199 -1.51 12.90 -6.04
CA ARG A 199 -0.50 12.67 -5.02
C ARG A 199 -1.00 13.12 -3.65
N ILE A 200 -0.56 12.46 -2.60
CA ILE A 200 -0.87 12.82 -1.22
C ILE A 200 0.40 12.90 -0.39
N ASP A 201 0.47 13.88 0.53
CA ASP A 201 1.56 13.96 1.49
C ASP A 201 1.50 12.75 2.45
N PRO A 202 2.55 11.94 2.53
CA PRO A 202 2.57 10.78 3.43
C PRO A 202 2.27 11.14 4.91
N ALA A 203 2.66 12.34 5.34
CA ALA A 203 2.39 12.81 6.70
C ALA A 203 0.89 13.03 6.94
N ALA A 204 0.12 13.47 5.94
CA ALA A 204 -1.33 13.60 6.03
C ALA A 204 -1.99 12.23 6.26
N VAL A 205 -1.64 11.23 5.46
CA VAL A 205 -2.15 9.85 5.61
C VAL A 205 -1.85 9.31 7.00
N LYS A 206 -0.63 9.50 7.49
CA LYS A 206 -0.24 9.06 8.83
C LYS A 206 -1.04 9.76 9.91
N SER A 207 -1.27 11.06 9.77
CA SER A 207 -2.06 11.85 10.72
C SER A 207 -3.53 11.40 10.76
N GLU A 208 -4.17 11.23 9.61
CA GLU A 208 -5.57 10.83 9.49
C GLU A 208 -5.81 9.46 10.12
N LEU A 209 -5.03 8.47 9.74
CA LEU A 209 -5.20 7.10 10.23
C LEU A 209 -4.88 6.96 11.72
N THR A 210 -3.85 7.65 12.22
CA THR A 210 -3.55 7.62 13.66
C THR A 210 -4.62 8.33 14.49
N ALA A 211 -5.26 9.38 13.95
CA ALA A 211 -6.34 10.08 14.63
C ALA A 211 -7.58 9.21 14.92
N VAL A 212 -7.82 8.17 14.11
CA VAL A 212 -8.94 7.23 14.31
C VAL A 212 -8.56 5.98 15.10
N GLY A 213 -7.31 5.89 15.59
CA GLY A 213 -6.86 4.86 16.51
C GLY A 213 -5.89 3.83 15.92
N PHE A 214 -5.52 3.92 14.66
CA PHE A 214 -4.45 3.07 14.12
C PHE A 214 -3.10 3.38 14.76
N GLN A 215 -2.28 2.35 14.94
CA GLN A 215 -0.87 2.49 15.28
C GLN A 215 -0.03 2.35 14.00
N PHE A 216 0.86 3.30 13.76
CA PHE A 216 1.83 3.20 12.67
C PHE A 216 2.81 2.05 12.95
N ASP A 217 2.83 1.05 12.08
CA ASP A 217 3.59 -0.21 12.23
C ASP A 217 4.78 -0.30 11.26
N GLY A 218 5.16 0.81 10.65
CA GLY A 218 6.33 0.91 9.81
C GLY A 218 6.06 1.26 8.35
N GLU A 219 7.15 1.36 7.59
CA GLU A 219 7.13 1.73 6.18
C GLU A 219 8.08 0.87 5.36
N SER A 220 7.94 0.88 4.04
CA SER A 220 8.86 0.22 3.11
C SER A 220 9.27 1.18 2.00
N ASP A 221 10.58 1.24 1.75
CA ASP A 221 11.21 2.05 0.70
C ASP A 221 11.23 1.38 -0.67
N ALA A 222 10.56 0.23 -0.82
CA ALA A 222 10.61 -0.59 -2.03
C ALA A 222 10.29 0.19 -3.32
N LEU A 223 9.39 1.17 -3.22
CA LEU A 223 8.91 1.96 -4.35
C LEU A 223 9.27 3.46 -4.26
N ARG A 224 10.19 3.82 -3.35
CA ARG A 224 10.71 5.19 -3.28
C ARG A 224 11.53 5.50 -4.53
N ASN A 225 11.36 6.72 -5.03
CA ASN A 225 12.13 7.25 -6.15
C ASN A 225 12.57 8.70 -5.86
N PRO A 226 13.76 8.92 -5.32
CA PRO A 226 14.26 10.25 -4.98
C PRO A 226 14.52 11.15 -6.21
N ALA A 227 14.43 10.62 -7.43
CA ALA A 227 14.54 11.42 -8.65
C ALA A 227 13.22 12.09 -9.07
N ASP A 228 12.10 11.70 -8.44
CA ASP A 228 10.80 12.35 -8.63
C ASP A 228 10.69 13.54 -7.67
N ASP A 229 10.65 14.74 -8.20
CA ASP A 229 10.59 16.01 -7.47
C ASP A 229 9.17 16.39 -6.97
N HIS A 230 8.19 15.52 -7.19
CA HIS A 230 6.78 15.68 -6.83
C HIS A 230 6.05 16.87 -7.48
N THR A 231 6.65 17.52 -8.48
CA THR A 231 6.04 18.69 -9.12
C THR A 231 5.09 18.34 -10.27
N LYS A 232 5.16 17.10 -10.77
CA LYS A 232 4.38 16.62 -11.92
C LYS A 232 3.27 15.67 -11.50
N GLY A 233 2.16 15.72 -12.25
CA GLY A 233 1.10 14.73 -12.12
C GLY A 233 1.57 13.33 -12.52
N ILE A 234 1.04 12.28 -11.89
CA ILE A 234 1.48 10.89 -12.08
C ILE A 234 1.36 10.36 -13.51
N ARG A 235 0.59 11.06 -14.36
CA ARG A 235 0.37 10.72 -15.77
C ARG A 235 1.36 11.38 -16.73
N ASP A 236 2.23 12.28 -16.22
CA ASP A 236 3.26 12.93 -17.04
C ASP A 236 4.20 11.86 -17.65
N PRO A 237 4.41 11.88 -18.98
CA PRO A 237 5.21 10.84 -19.67
C PRO A 237 6.63 10.67 -19.11
N SER A 238 7.22 11.71 -18.51
CA SER A 238 8.59 11.66 -17.99
C SER A 238 8.73 10.87 -16.69
N ILE A 239 7.62 10.65 -15.95
CA ILE A 239 7.63 9.96 -14.65
C ILE A 239 6.58 8.87 -14.55
N LYS A 240 5.71 8.72 -15.56
CA LYS A 240 4.65 7.72 -15.55
C LYS A 240 5.22 6.33 -15.27
N GLY A 241 4.71 5.73 -14.17
CA GLY A 241 5.16 4.44 -13.69
C GLY A 241 6.39 4.47 -12.77
N ASN A 242 7.12 5.59 -12.72
CA ASN A 242 8.32 5.77 -11.89
C ASN A 242 8.16 6.91 -10.87
N THR A 243 6.94 7.24 -10.50
CA THR A 243 6.68 8.20 -9.41
C THR A 243 7.24 7.70 -8.09
N ASP A 244 7.60 8.62 -7.21
CA ASP A 244 7.90 8.29 -5.82
C ASP A 244 6.64 7.80 -5.12
N ARG A 245 6.72 6.63 -4.48
CA ARG A 245 5.60 6.00 -3.79
C ARG A 245 6.01 5.52 -2.41
N PHE A 246 5.21 5.85 -1.42
CA PHE A 246 5.38 5.33 -0.06
C PHE A 246 4.52 4.10 0.16
N ILE A 247 4.91 3.26 1.11
CA ILE A 247 4.14 2.11 1.58
C ILE A 247 4.11 2.17 3.09
N TYR A 248 2.96 2.50 3.66
CA TYR A 248 2.74 2.59 5.08
C TYR A 248 1.92 1.42 5.59
N LYS A 249 2.31 0.87 6.71
CA LYS A 249 1.57 -0.15 7.45
C LYS A 249 1.04 0.42 8.75
N PHE A 250 -0.23 0.18 8.98
CA PHE A 250 -0.92 0.56 10.20
C PHE A 250 -1.55 -0.67 10.84
N ARG A 251 -1.59 -0.71 12.15
CA ARG A 251 -2.16 -1.81 12.92
C ARG A 251 -3.32 -1.32 13.77
N LYS A 252 -4.40 -2.11 13.79
CA LYS A 252 -5.44 -1.98 14.81
C LYS A 252 -4.93 -2.68 16.07
N PRO A 253 -4.86 -2.00 17.23
CA PRO A 253 -4.48 -2.58 18.52
C PRO A 253 -5.33 -3.79 18.94
#